data_a9d3413e5d5fd11e66e09b510994855a
#
_entry.id   a9d3413e5d5fd11e66e09b510994855a
#
_cell.length_a   1.000
_cell.length_b   1.000
_cell.length_c   1.000
_cell.angle_alpha   90.00
_cell.angle_beta   90.00
_cell.angle_gamma   90.00
#
_symmetry.space_group_name_H-M   'P 1'
#
loop_
_entity.id
_entity.type
_entity.pdbx_description
1 polymer ?
#
loop_
_entity_poly.entity_id
_entity_poly.type
_entity_poly.pdbx_seq_one_letter_code
_entity_poly.pdbx_strand_id
1 'polypeptide(L)'
;MKRILTLFLASVLLLGLVCSCGGDTGKGGNGGSGKDVLKTDDDYKLPEINMNGEDVVVLNVDQYANMKIDFTAPEDADDTLDIAIYESNKRLEEQFNFRFVEDEYPFIDWNYSHTDMAAHFVKNVNSGDDVYDFIHFPVNQSPDLITNGYVMELSELEGLHFDKPWWDTKLNKELTIDGRLYMAVGSINLMPYEGMTTIFFNKDMIDSYRLDNPYEMVRNGTWTIEALLELANEVISLGSDSHWHVYDGGTSTYGITRTNGFPVHFMVGADQRFTIKEDEKTFKFNTGNDDFFLAAELMRPIFVDVDQGGIAIGVSDPAQSNFYIKLFGEGRSLFMMGELKAGVEMRDYDVNFGILPAPTLRAAQESYYSNATDRLPFICIPTLSENPEDVAKIIDAMAYDRYKNVIPVYYDSYVTYKGLRDEESVEMLEIMTEGRTMDVGHAYGWTQRTINSVINGCIPTGEDVASTLKSYEKAMNRQIEAFLEDYIQ
;
A
#
# COMPACT_ATOMS: atom_id res chain seq x y z
N MET A 1 53.74 -6.27 42.91
CA MET A 1 54.89 -5.51 42.33
C MET A 1 54.35 -4.82 41.09
N LYS A 2 54.15 -3.56 41.27
CA LYS A 2 54.75 -2.43 40.53
C LYS A 2 54.36 -2.44 39.03
N ARG A 3 53.44 -1.55 38.61
CA ARG A 3 53.74 -0.17 38.09
C ARG A 3 54.17 -0.27 36.60
N ILE A 4 53.67 0.45 35.62
CA ILE A 4 53.45 1.90 35.40
C ILE A 4 52.70 2.00 34.04
N LEU A 5 51.53 2.65 33.85
CA LEU A 5 51.30 4.07 33.55
C LEU A 5 51.97 4.54 32.22
N THR A 6 51.21 4.98 31.25
CA THR A 6 51.08 6.37 30.76
C THR A 6 50.32 6.38 29.44
N LEU A 7 49.14 6.98 29.34
CA LEU A 7 48.73 8.24 28.71
C LEU A 7 49.62 8.75 27.54
N PHE A 8 49.03 8.89 26.36
CA PHE A 8 49.21 10.12 25.59
C PHE A 8 47.92 10.49 24.83
N LEU A 9 47.46 11.65 25.19
CA LEU A 9 46.43 12.46 24.55
C LEU A 9 47.06 13.32 23.45
N ALA A 10 46.19 13.87 22.65
CA ALA A 10 46.30 15.09 21.81
C ALA A 10 46.44 14.82 20.29
N SER A 11 45.34 15.04 19.61
CA SER A 11 44.98 16.27 18.86
C SER A 11 46.04 16.79 17.90
N VAL A 12 45.70 16.81 16.61
CA VAL A 12 45.95 17.96 15.74
C VAL A 12 44.90 18.00 14.61
N LEU A 13 44.35 19.15 14.54
CA LEU A 13 43.47 19.73 13.55
C LEU A 13 44.25 20.11 12.25
N LEU A 14 43.50 20.10 11.13
CA LEU A 14 43.47 21.12 10.07
C LEU A 14 44.44 21.05 8.88
N LEU A 15 43.77 21.28 7.73
CA LEU A 15 44.23 21.89 6.44
C LEU A 15 45.00 20.96 5.49
N GLY A 16 44.58 20.81 4.31
CA GLY A 16 43.95 21.66 3.34
C GLY A 16 44.26 21.18 1.90
N LEU A 17 43.31 21.40 1.08
CA LEU A 17 43.39 21.81 -0.32
C LEU A 17 44.14 20.98 -1.39
N VAL A 18 43.31 20.46 -2.29
CA VAL A 18 43.37 20.54 -3.78
C VAL A 18 44.61 19.99 -4.49
N CYS A 19 44.45 18.98 -5.31
CA CYS A 19 44.53 19.00 -6.76
C CYS A 19 44.33 17.61 -7.37
N SER A 20 43.30 17.49 -8.17
CA SER A 20 43.17 17.00 -9.55
C SER A 20 44.18 16.00 -10.09
N CYS A 21 43.70 14.92 -10.56
CA CYS A 21 43.76 14.31 -11.88
C CYS A 21 43.78 12.78 -11.87
N GLY A 22 42.77 12.19 -12.43
CA GLY A 22 42.86 11.18 -13.45
C GLY A 22 43.18 9.74 -13.03
N GLY A 23 42.18 8.87 -13.04
CA GLY A 23 42.38 7.43 -13.00
C GLY A 23 41.08 6.69 -12.81
N ASP A 24 40.47 6.39 -13.93
CA ASP A 24 39.31 5.51 -14.10
C ASP A 24 39.58 4.12 -13.49
N THR A 25 38.76 3.68 -12.49
CA THR A 25 38.47 2.27 -12.22
C THR A 25 37.36 2.13 -11.20
N GLY A 26 36.26 1.44 -11.56
CA GLY A 26 35.35 0.79 -10.64
C GLY A 26 34.11 1.59 -10.27
N LYS A 27 33.04 1.50 -11.07
CA LYS A 27 31.68 1.84 -10.66
C LYS A 27 31.24 0.94 -9.50
N GLY A 28 31.36 1.46 -8.29
CA GLY A 28 30.55 1.02 -7.19
C GLY A 28 29.18 1.67 -7.36
N GLY A 29 28.12 0.88 -7.50
CA GLY A 29 26.78 1.40 -7.60
C GLY A 29 26.45 2.25 -6.37
N ASN A 30 26.10 3.50 -6.62
CA ASN A 30 25.55 4.40 -5.62
C ASN A 30 24.08 3.95 -5.49
N GLY A 31 23.74 3.19 -4.44
CA GLY A 31 22.36 2.90 -4.13
C GLY A 31 21.64 4.22 -3.93
N GLY A 32 20.55 4.45 -4.67
CA GLY A 32 19.71 5.63 -4.50
C GLY A 32 19.26 5.74 -3.04
N SER A 33 19.26 6.94 -2.49
CA SER A 33 18.74 7.22 -1.17
C SER A 33 17.20 7.24 -1.24
N GLY A 34 16.48 6.79 -0.20
CA GLY A 34 15.02 6.90 -0.13
C GLY A 34 14.49 8.33 -0.36
N LYS A 35 15.36 9.33 -0.22
CA LYS A 35 15.06 10.73 -0.56
C LYS A 35 14.89 10.98 -2.06
N ASP A 36 15.47 10.14 -2.91
CA ASP A 36 15.40 10.31 -4.36
C ASP A 36 14.04 9.87 -4.93
N VAL A 37 13.23 9.14 -4.15
CA VAL A 37 11.89 8.64 -4.53
C VAL A 37 10.80 9.68 -4.23
N LEU A 38 11.08 10.67 -3.38
CA LEU A 38 10.08 11.61 -2.89
C LEU A 38 10.23 12.99 -3.56
N LYS A 39 9.09 13.55 -4.00
CA LYS A 39 9.02 14.94 -4.48
C LYS A 39 9.16 15.89 -3.29
N THR A 40 10.03 16.89 -3.37
CA THR A 40 10.22 17.89 -2.30
C THR A 40 9.34 19.12 -2.56
N ASP A 41 8.79 19.71 -1.48
CA ASP A 41 8.19 21.03 -1.48
C ASP A 41 8.84 21.87 -0.36
N ASP A 42 9.87 22.62 -0.73
CA ASP A 42 10.68 23.39 0.22
C ASP A 42 9.99 24.72 0.62
N ASP A 43 8.86 25.08 0.00
CA ASP A 43 8.11 26.31 0.27
C ASP A 43 7.06 26.15 1.38
N TYR A 44 6.75 24.92 1.81
CA TYR A 44 5.77 24.68 2.87
C TYR A 44 6.26 25.23 4.22
N LYS A 45 5.38 25.96 4.89
CA LYS A 45 5.62 26.48 6.22
C LYS A 45 4.63 25.87 7.20
N LEU A 46 5.18 25.36 8.30
CA LEU A 46 4.33 24.89 9.39
C LEU A 46 3.41 25.99 9.89
N PRO A 47 2.13 25.65 10.21
CA PRO A 47 1.18 26.61 10.72
C PRO A 47 1.59 27.19 12.08
N GLU A 48 1.13 28.40 12.38
CA GLU A 48 1.33 29.04 13.69
C GLU A 48 0.10 28.77 14.57
N ILE A 49 0.11 27.63 15.29
CA ILE A 49 -0.93 27.22 16.25
C ILE A 49 -0.31 26.86 17.59
N ASN A 50 -1.11 26.92 18.66
CA ASN A 50 -0.71 26.50 20.00
C ASN A 50 -1.89 25.82 20.69
N MET A 51 -1.76 24.53 20.94
CA MET A 51 -2.80 23.71 21.59
C MET A 51 -2.79 23.83 23.12
N ASN A 52 -1.99 24.73 23.71
CA ASN A 52 -1.96 25.01 25.14
C ASN A 52 -1.67 23.81 26.06
N GLY A 53 -1.02 22.77 25.53
CA GLY A 53 -0.72 21.52 26.24
C GLY A 53 -1.86 20.51 26.26
N GLU A 54 -2.88 20.70 25.43
CA GLU A 54 -3.99 19.76 25.28
C GLU A 54 -3.54 18.48 24.57
N ASP A 55 -4.32 17.42 24.73
CA ASP A 55 -4.10 16.15 24.01
C ASP A 55 -4.69 16.27 22.61
N VAL A 56 -4.03 15.67 21.63
CA VAL A 56 -4.59 15.37 20.31
C VAL A 56 -4.72 13.85 20.23
N VAL A 57 -5.96 13.37 20.21
CA VAL A 57 -6.30 11.96 20.37
C VAL A 57 -6.72 11.37 19.03
N VAL A 58 -6.03 10.31 18.60
CA VAL A 58 -6.44 9.51 17.45
C VAL A 58 -7.04 8.17 17.89
N LEU A 59 -8.19 7.80 17.32
CA LEU A 59 -8.68 6.43 17.40
C LEU A 59 -8.09 5.62 16.24
N ASN A 60 -7.32 4.60 16.56
CA ASN A 60 -6.68 3.71 15.60
C ASN A 60 -6.91 2.24 16.01
N VAL A 61 -6.65 1.29 15.13
CA VAL A 61 -6.65 -0.15 15.47
C VAL A 61 -5.24 -0.56 15.94
N ASP A 62 -5.15 -1.41 16.97
CA ASP A 62 -3.87 -1.77 17.61
C ASP A 62 -2.89 -2.50 16.68
N GLN A 63 -3.38 -3.24 15.70
CA GLN A 63 -2.57 -3.85 14.65
C GLN A 63 -3.42 -4.14 13.41
N TYR A 64 -2.80 -4.14 12.25
CA TYR A 64 -3.48 -4.42 11.00
C TYR A 64 -2.60 -5.24 10.04
N ALA A 65 -2.83 -6.54 9.99
CA ALA A 65 -2.14 -7.44 9.07
C ALA A 65 -0.60 -7.40 9.15
N ASN A 66 -0.05 -7.19 10.32
CA ASN A 66 1.39 -7.01 10.56
C ASN A 66 2.00 -5.81 9.80
N MET A 67 1.19 -4.83 9.40
CA MET A 67 1.66 -3.58 8.81
C MET A 67 1.79 -2.52 9.89
N LYS A 68 2.74 -1.60 9.69
CA LYS A 68 2.98 -0.50 10.60
C LYS A 68 1.94 0.60 10.39
N ILE A 69 0.97 0.65 11.29
CA ILE A 69 -0.09 1.67 11.29
C ILE A 69 -0.03 2.59 12.49
N ASP A 70 0.92 2.36 13.40
CA ASP A 70 1.05 3.09 14.65
C ASP A 70 1.36 4.56 14.40
N PHE A 71 0.67 5.41 15.13
CA PHE A 71 0.93 6.85 15.16
C PHE A 71 1.99 7.21 16.17
N THR A 72 2.20 6.39 17.19
CA THR A 72 3.17 6.60 18.26
C THR A 72 4.24 5.51 18.26
N ALA A 73 5.35 5.80 18.90
CA ALA A 73 6.41 4.85 19.17
C ALA A 73 7.04 5.14 20.53
N PRO A 74 7.57 4.13 21.25
CA PRO A 74 8.17 4.33 22.56
C PRO A 74 9.47 5.13 22.49
N GLU A 75 9.77 5.89 23.55
CA GLU A 75 11.01 6.69 23.67
C GLU A 75 12.27 5.83 23.65
N ASP A 76 12.19 4.60 24.14
CA ASP A 76 13.29 3.66 24.22
C ASP A 76 13.30 2.64 23.05
N ALA A 77 12.64 2.99 21.94
CA ALA A 77 12.64 2.18 20.73
C ALA A 77 14.07 1.95 20.22
N ASP A 78 14.34 0.74 19.75
CA ASP A 78 15.62 0.33 19.16
C ASP A 78 15.54 0.12 17.63
N ASP A 79 14.35 0.09 17.08
CA ASP A 79 14.13 0.06 15.63
C ASP A 79 14.22 1.45 15.01
N THR A 80 14.94 1.57 13.91
CA THR A 80 15.21 2.86 13.24
C THR A 80 13.93 3.58 12.80
N LEU A 81 12.91 2.84 12.43
CA LEU A 81 11.64 3.39 11.97
C LEU A 81 10.81 3.90 13.15
N ASP A 82 10.76 3.15 14.25
CA ASP A 82 10.10 3.58 15.49
C ASP A 82 10.76 4.83 16.05
N ILE A 83 12.09 4.90 16.03
CA ILE A 83 12.83 6.11 16.40
C ILE A 83 12.41 7.30 15.54
N ALA A 84 12.30 7.12 14.21
CA ALA A 84 11.88 8.19 13.31
C ALA A 84 10.44 8.66 13.57
N ILE A 85 9.52 7.75 13.91
CA ILE A 85 8.13 8.07 14.29
C ILE A 85 8.12 8.85 15.61
N TYR A 86 8.85 8.37 16.63
CA TYR A 86 8.95 9.04 17.92
C TYR A 86 9.48 10.46 17.77
N GLU A 87 10.59 10.64 17.04
CA GLU A 87 11.18 11.96 16.80
C GLU A 87 10.26 12.90 16.00
N SER A 88 9.50 12.35 15.04
CA SER A 88 8.48 13.10 14.30
C SER A 88 7.41 13.65 15.25
N ASN A 89 6.87 12.80 16.12
CA ASN A 89 5.87 13.21 17.09
C ASN A 89 6.43 14.27 18.05
N LYS A 90 7.65 14.10 18.57
CA LYS A 90 8.28 15.06 19.45
C LYS A 90 8.45 16.44 18.82
N ARG A 91 8.88 16.51 17.57
CA ARG A 91 8.99 17.80 16.85
C ARG A 91 7.65 18.52 16.76
N LEU A 92 6.56 17.78 16.47
CA LEU A 92 5.22 18.35 16.34
C LEU A 92 4.64 18.76 17.71
N GLU A 93 4.78 17.90 18.73
CA GLU A 93 4.36 18.19 20.10
C GLU A 93 5.02 19.47 20.65
N GLU A 94 6.33 19.64 20.42
CA GLU A 94 7.08 20.83 20.83
C GLU A 94 6.67 22.06 20.01
N GLN A 95 6.46 21.91 18.68
CA GLN A 95 6.11 22.98 17.76
C GLN A 95 4.73 23.57 18.07
N PHE A 96 3.75 22.71 18.35
CA PHE A 96 2.35 23.12 18.51
C PHE A 96 1.86 23.07 19.95
N ASN A 97 2.73 22.70 20.90
CA ASN A 97 2.43 22.61 22.33
C ASN A 97 1.19 21.74 22.62
N PHE A 98 1.25 20.46 22.21
CA PHE A 98 0.23 19.45 22.49
C PHE A 98 0.90 18.14 22.92
N ARG A 99 0.10 17.17 23.35
CA ARG A 99 0.52 15.78 23.55
C ARG A 99 -0.23 14.88 22.59
N PHE A 100 0.49 14.06 21.84
CA PHE A 100 -0.13 13.10 20.94
C PHE A 100 -0.55 11.83 21.71
N VAL A 101 -1.80 11.42 21.54
CA VAL A 101 -2.38 10.24 22.20
C VAL A 101 -3.00 9.34 21.16
N GLU A 102 -2.58 8.09 21.15
CA GLU A 102 -3.16 7.05 20.32
C GLU A 102 -4.03 6.16 21.22
N ASP A 103 -5.33 6.08 20.89
CA ASP A 103 -6.27 5.15 21.50
C ASP A 103 -6.42 3.96 20.55
N GLU A 104 -5.80 2.86 20.93
CA GLU A 104 -5.72 1.65 20.12
C GLU A 104 -6.94 0.76 20.35
N TYR A 105 -7.76 0.60 19.33
CA TYR A 105 -8.87 -0.33 19.36
C TYR A 105 -8.41 -1.75 19.06
N PRO A 106 -8.74 -2.75 19.91
CA PRO A 106 -8.23 -4.11 19.74
C PRO A 106 -8.64 -4.74 18.40
N PHE A 107 -7.65 -5.26 17.67
CA PHE A 107 -7.91 -6.14 16.54
C PHE A 107 -8.27 -7.54 17.03
N ILE A 108 -9.51 -7.95 16.79
CA ILE A 108 -10.03 -9.25 17.24
C ILE A 108 -9.87 -10.30 16.13
N ASP A 109 -10.39 -10.02 14.97
CA ASP A 109 -10.23 -10.81 13.76
C ASP A 109 -10.64 -10.03 12.51
N TRP A 110 -10.36 -10.60 11.32
CA TRP A 110 -10.66 -9.99 10.03
C TRP A 110 -12.15 -9.70 9.77
N ASN A 111 -13.05 -10.35 10.49
CA ASN A 111 -14.49 -10.21 10.29
C ASN A 111 -15.12 -9.20 11.25
N TYR A 112 -14.57 -9.03 12.44
CA TYR A 112 -15.22 -8.31 13.54
C TYR A 112 -14.54 -7.00 13.95
N SER A 113 -13.22 -6.91 13.88
CA SER A 113 -12.49 -5.72 14.37
C SER A 113 -12.96 -4.42 13.72
N HIS A 114 -13.20 -4.45 12.44
CA HIS A 114 -13.62 -3.27 11.70
C HIS A 114 -15.03 -2.80 12.10
N THR A 115 -15.96 -3.72 12.21
CA THR A 115 -17.34 -3.40 12.56
C THR A 115 -17.46 -2.88 14.00
N ASP A 116 -16.72 -3.46 14.91
CA ASP A 116 -16.76 -3.09 16.33
C ASP A 116 -16.10 -1.72 16.58
N MET A 117 -15.01 -1.38 15.88
CA MET A 117 -14.37 -0.07 15.98
C MET A 117 -15.30 1.05 15.54
N ALA A 118 -15.96 0.91 14.39
CA ALA A 118 -16.95 1.88 13.94
C ALA A 118 -18.12 2.02 14.93
N ALA A 119 -18.63 0.89 15.45
CA ALA A 119 -19.69 0.90 16.44
C ALA A 119 -19.25 1.56 17.76
N HIS A 120 -18.00 1.35 18.19
CA HIS A 120 -17.41 2.03 19.34
C HIS A 120 -17.36 3.54 19.13
N PHE A 121 -16.84 4.00 18.00
CA PHE A 121 -16.80 5.41 17.63
C PHE A 121 -18.20 6.04 17.59
N VAL A 122 -19.16 5.42 16.89
CA VAL A 122 -20.54 5.90 16.79
C VAL A 122 -21.20 6.02 18.16
N LYS A 123 -20.90 5.10 19.10
CA LYS A 123 -21.40 5.19 20.47
C LYS A 123 -20.85 6.42 21.19
N ASN A 124 -19.58 6.76 21.03
CA ASN A 124 -18.98 7.95 21.63
C ASN A 124 -19.61 9.23 21.06
N VAL A 125 -19.74 9.34 19.76
CA VAL A 125 -20.40 10.50 19.11
C VAL A 125 -21.85 10.64 19.60
N ASN A 126 -22.62 9.55 19.68
CA ASN A 126 -24.02 9.59 20.14
C ASN A 126 -24.17 9.92 21.64
N SER A 127 -23.14 9.70 22.46
CA SER A 127 -23.15 10.16 23.87
C SER A 127 -22.81 11.65 24.00
N GLY A 128 -22.39 12.30 22.94
CA GLY A 128 -21.98 13.70 22.93
C GLY A 128 -20.58 13.92 23.53
N ASP A 129 -19.79 12.86 23.60
CA ASP A 129 -18.43 12.91 24.12
C ASP A 129 -17.46 13.26 22.98
N ASP A 130 -16.78 14.39 23.08
CA ASP A 130 -15.64 14.74 22.24
C ASP A 130 -14.39 14.04 22.80
N VAL A 131 -14.16 12.82 22.32
CA VAL A 131 -13.04 11.96 22.78
C VAL A 131 -11.91 11.94 21.77
N TYR A 132 -12.23 12.02 20.48
CA TYR A 132 -11.29 11.84 19.39
C TYR A 132 -11.21 13.07 18.50
N ASP A 133 -10.01 13.59 18.30
CA ASP A 133 -9.74 14.70 17.39
C ASP A 133 -9.77 14.23 15.93
N PHE A 134 -9.25 13.03 15.68
CA PHE A 134 -9.38 12.37 14.38
C PHE A 134 -9.43 10.85 14.53
N ILE A 135 -9.87 10.20 13.47
CA ILE A 135 -10.04 8.75 13.43
C ILE A 135 -9.35 8.19 12.21
N HIS A 136 -8.84 6.97 12.33
CA HIS A 136 -8.12 6.27 11.29
C HIS A 136 -8.79 4.92 11.05
N PHE A 137 -9.73 4.91 10.09
CA PHE A 137 -10.58 3.77 9.81
C PHE A 137 -10.17 3.00 8.55
N PRO A 138 -10.28 1.67 8.59
CA PRO A 138 -10.27 0.87 7.36
C PRO A 138 -11.35 1.32 6.38
N VAL A 139 -11.03 1.26 5.10
CA VAL A 139 -11.83 1.77 3.99
C VAL A 139 -13.30 1.37 4.00
N ASN A 140 -13.60 0.14 4.37
CA ASN A 140 -14.94 -0.44 4.26
C ASN A 140 -15.92 0.00 5.36
N GLN A 141 -15.50 0.80 6.34
CA GLN A 141 -16.34 1.30 7.43
C GLN A 141 -16.68 2.78 7.33
N SER A 142 -15.90 3.52 6.56
CA SER A 142 -16.06 4.97 6.40
C SER A 142 -17.41 5.38 5.77
N PRO A 143 -17.98 4.64 4.81
CA PRO A 143 -19.21 5.06 4.12
C PRO A 143 -20.39 5.35 5.06
N ASP A 144 -20.64 4.46 6.02
CA ASP A 144 -21.74 4.63 6.98
C ASP A 144 -21.50 5.81 7.94
N LEU A 145 -20.24 6.13 8.23
CA LEU A 145 -19.90 7.30 9.05
C LEU A 145 -20.17 8.60 8.31
N ILE A 146 -19.91 8.62 7.01
CA ILE A 146 -20.15 9.78 6.14
C ILE A 146 -21.64 10.04 5.99
N THR A 147 -22.42 9.06 5.54
CA THR A 147 -23.84 9.21 5.25
C THR A 147 -24.70 9.47 6.49
N ASN A 148 -24.23 9.08 7.67
CA ASN A 148 -24.89 9.40 8.93
C ASN A 148 -24.38 10.68 9.62
N GLY A 149 -23.46 11.43 8.96
CA GLY A 149 -22.99 12.73 9.45
C GLY A 149 -22.09 12.65 10.69
N TYR A 150 -21.39 11.55 10.89
CA TYR A 150 -20.49 11.38 12.04
C TYR A 150 -19.11 11.98 11.80
N VAL A 151 -18.73 12.28 10.55
CA VAL A 151 -17.45 12.85 10.14
C VAL A 151 -17.64 14.10 9.30
N MET A 152 -16.67 15.01 9.40
CA MET A 152 -16.70 16.31 8.71
C MET A 152 -16.26 16.21 7.26
N GLU A 153 -16.68 17.17 6.45
CA GLU A 153 -16.15 17.40 5.13
C GLU A 153 -14.75 18.02 5.22
N LEU A 154 -13.72 17.21 4.87
CA LEU A 154 -12.32 17.62 4.96
C LEU A 154 -11.95 18.73 3.97
N SER A 155 -12.65 18.80 2.82
CA SER A 155 -12.43 19.84 1.81
C SER A 155 -12.84 21.25 2.26
N GLU A 156 -13.63 21.39 3.32
CA GLU A 156 -14.04 22.67 3.92
C GLU A 156 -13.05 23.15 5.01
N LEU A 157 -12.17 22.28 5.52
CA LEU A 157 -11.26 22.61 6.59
C LEU A 157 -10.00 23.33 6.07
N GLU A 158 -9.75 24.53 6.56
CA GLU A 158 -8.53 25.26 6.27
C GLU A 158 -7.31 24.53 6.88
N GLY A 159 -6.22 24.41 6.13
CA GLY A 159 -4.97 23.83 6.60
C GLY A 159 -4.68 22.42 6.07
N LEU A 160 -5.61 21.76 5.38
CA LEU A 160 -5.36 20.53 4.65
C LEU A 160 -5.00 20.84 3.19
N HIS A 161 -3.81 20.42 2.76
CA HIS A 161 -3.25 20.75 1.44
C HIS A 161 -3.18 19.51 0.54
N PHE A 162 -4.34 18.98 0.14
CA PHE A 162 -4.46 17.74 -0.62
C PHE A 162 -3.78 17.74 -2.00
N ASP A 163 -3.35 18.90 -2.49
CA ASP A 163 -2.53 19.06 -3.70
C ASP A 163 -1.03 18.83 -3.48
N LYS A 164 -0.61 18.66 -2.23
CA LYS A 164 0.80 18.52 -1.84
C LYS A 164 1.27 17.07 -1.83
N PRO A 165 2.59 16.82 -2.03
CA PRO A 165 3.12 15.47 -2.21
C PRO A 165 3.08 14.57 -0.96
N TRP A 166 2.84 15.12 0.22
CA TRP A 166 2.63 14.31 1.43
C TRP A 166 1.21 13.73 1.56
N TRP A 167 0.31 14.15 0.66
CA TRP A 167 -0.98 13.51 0.46
C TRP A 167 -0.96 12.62 -0.78
N ASP A 168 -1.79 11.57 -0.80
CA ASP A 168 -2.05 10.83 -2.03
C ASP A 168 -3.00 11.63 -2.94
N THR A 169 -2.42 12.58 -3.67
CA THR A 169 -3.18 13.56 -4.46
C THR A 169 -4.11 12.92 -5.47
N LYS A 170 -3.69 11.79 -6.07
CA LYS A 170 -4.48 11.08 -7.07
C LYS A 170 -5.64 10.33 -6.42
N LEU A 171 -5.37 9.56 -5.38
CA LEU A 171 -6.39 8.79 -4.69
C LEU A 171 -7.41 9.70 -4.01
N ASN A 172 -6.96 10.77 -3.32
CA ASN A 172 -7.86 11.74 -2.70
C ASN A 172 -8.75 12.45 -3.74
N LYS A 173 -8.22 12.74 -4.94
CA LYS A 173 -9.01 13.27 -6.05
C LYS A 173 -10.03 12.27 -6.57
N GLU A 174 -9.68 10.98 -6.67
CA GLU A 174 -10.62 9.92 -7.05
C GLU A 174 -11.75 9.76 -6.03
N LEU A 175 -11.43 9.89 -4.73
CA LEU A 175 -12.40 9.83 -3.62
C LEU A 175 -13.27 11.08 -3.49
N THR A 176 -12.91 12.17 -4.14
CA THR A 176 -13.71 13.40 -4.12
C THR A 176 -14.95 13.24 -4.99
N ILE A 177 -16.13 13.50 -4.41
CA ILE A 177 -17.42 13.46 -5.09
C ILE A 177 -18.07 14.84 -4.99
N ASP A 178 -18.43 15.43 -6.13
CA ASP A 178 -19.01 16.79 -6.23
C ASP A 178 -18.22 17.89 -5.49
N GLY A 179 -16.88 17.76 -5.51
CA GLY A 179 -15.97 18.66 -4.81
C GLY A 179 -15.77 18.37 -3.32
N ARG A 180 -16.49 17.43 -2.74
CA ARG A 180 -16.46 17.08 -1.31
C ARG A 180 -15.55 15.88 -1.03
N LEU A 181 -14.76 15.96 0.03
CA LEU A 181 -13.89 14.91 0.51
C LEU A 181 -14.09 14.72 2.01
N TYR A 182 -14.48 13.53 2.46
CA TYR A 182 -14.70 13.20 3.87
C TYR A 182 -13.66 12.25 4.47
N MET A 183 -12.89 11.60 3.61
CA MET A 183 -11.86 10.65 4.01
C MET A 183 -10.63 10.82 3.13
N ALA A 184 -9.45 10.84 3.72
CA ALA A 184 -8.22 11.12 3.00
C ALA A 184 -7.08 10.15 3.33
N VAL A 185 -6.15 10.01 2.38
CA VAL A 185 -4.93 9.21 2.49
C VAL A 185 -3.72 10.11 2.33
N GLY A 186 -2.73 9.93 3.20
CA GLY A 186 -1.47 10.65 3.14
C GLY A 186 -0.35 9.93 3.88
N SER A 187 0.80 10.59 3.99
CA SER A 187 2.00 10.10 4.65
C SER A 187 1.92 10.14 6.17
N ILE A 188 0.73 9.98 6.73
CA ILE A 188 0.46 10.05 8.16
C ILE A 188 0.85 8.76 8.89
N ASN A 189 0.92 7.66 8.15
CA ASN A 189 1.49 6.39 8.58
C ASN A 189 2.09 5.65 7.38
N LEU A 190 2.59 4.43 7.60
CA LEU A 190 3.27 3.66 6.58
C LEU A 190 2.36 2.79 5.72
N MET A 191 1.10 2.62 6.08
CA MET A 191 0.18 1.71 5.40
C MET A 191 0.06 1.96 3.89
N PRO A 192 0.00 3.22 3.39
CA PRO A 192 -0.03 3.49 1.95
C PRO A 192 1.21 2.99 1.20
N TYR A 193 2.31 2.78 1.90
CA TYR A 193 3.59 2.32 1.34
C TYR A 193 3.76 0.81 1.54
N GLU A 194 3.61 0.31 2.75
CA GLU A 194 3.74 -1.12 3.08
C GLU A 194 2.72 -2.00 2.38
N GLY A 195 1.48 -1.53 2.31
CA GLY A 195 0.35 -2.23 1.73
C GLY A 195 0.26 -2.14 0.20
N MET A 196 1.22 -1.48 -0.48
CA MET A 196 1.21 -1.40 -1.94
C MET A 196 1.33 -2.80 -2.54
N THR A 197 0.34 -3.20 -3.33
CA THR A 197 0.35 -4.50 -4.00
C THR A 197 1.40 -4.51 -5.10
N THR A 198 2.24 -5.55 -5.10
CA THR A 198 3.47 -5.65 -5.90
C THR A 198 3.59 -7.04 -6.49
N ILE A 199 4.18 -7.14 -7.65
CA ILE A 199 4.66 -8.40 -8.21
C ILE A 199 6.17 -8.46 -8.03
N PHE A 200 6.63 -9.39 -7.21
CA PHE A 200 8.05 -9.73 -7.07
C PHE A 200 8.43 -10.73 -8.16
N PHE A 201 9.65 -10.62 -8.69
CA PHE A 201 10.17 -11.60 -9.62
C PHE A 201 11.58 -12.04 -9.26
N ASN A 202 11.88 -13.31 -9.52
CA ASN A 202 13.16 -13.93 -9.22
C ASN A 202 14.14 -13.71 -10.37
N LYS A 203 15.15 -12.86 -10.16
CA LYS A 203 16.16 -12.51 -11.17
C LYS A 203 17.04 -13.70 -11.55
N ASP A 204 17.36 -14.56 -10.58
CA ASP A 204 18.19 -15.74 -10.84
C ASP A 204 17.47 -16.76 -11.74
N MET A 205 16.14 -16.84 -11.62
CA MET A 205 15.33 -17.65 -12.55
C MET A 205 15.26 -17.00 -13.94
N ILE A 206 15.08 -15.67 -14.04
CA ILE A 206 15.13 -14.96 -15.32
C ILE A 206 16.44 -15.29 -16.06
N ASP A 207 17.57 -15.18 -15.39
CA ASP A 207 18.90 -15.48 -15.95
C ASP A 207 19.06 -16.96 -16.31
N SER A 208 18.69 -17.88 -15.40
CA SER A 208 18.90 -19.32 -15.57
C SER A 208 18.07 -19.90 -16.71
N TYR A 209 16.82 -19.42 -16.87
CA TYR A 209 15.93 -19.83 -17.95
C TYR A 209 16.09 -18.99 -19.21
N ARG A 210 16.94 -17.93 -19.18
CA ARG A 210 17.19 -16.98 -20.29
C ARG A 210 15.91 -16.30 -20.77
N LEU A 211 15.09 -15.86 -19.83
CA LEU A 211 13.85 -15.16 -20.10
C LEU A 211 14.11 -13.68 -20.39
N ASP A 212 13.15 -13.03 -21.01
CA ASP A 212 13.18 -11.60 -21.22
C ASP A 212 13.15 -10.85 -19.88
N ASN A 213 13.87 -9.73 -19.79
CA ASN A 213 13.95 -8.94 -18.57
C ASN A 213 12.62 -8.18 -18.31
N PRO A 214 11.90 -8.45 -17.22
CA PRO A 214 10.63 -7.80 -16.93
C PRO A 214 10.74 -6.27 -16.76
N TYR A 215 11.86 -5.74 -16.27
CA TYR A 215 12.07 -4.29 -16.19
C TYR A 215 12.06 -3.64 -17.56
N GLU A 216 12.77 -4.25 -18.54
CA GLU A 216 12.74 -3.76 -19.92
C GLU A 216 11.35 -3.86 -20.52
N MET A 217 10.57 -4.89 -20.15
CA MET A 217 9.18 -5.01 -20.61
C MET A 217 8.30 -3.87 -20.06
N VAL A 218 8.51 -3.46 -18.79
CA VAL A 218 7.80 -2.29 -18.22
C VAL A 218 8.20 -1.01 -18.96
N ARG A 219 9.49 -0.75 -19.16
CA ARG A 219 10.00 0.44 -19.86
C ARG A 219 9.47 0.55 -21.28
N ASN A 220 9.35 -0.60 -21.95
CA ASN A 220 8.90 -0.67 -23.34
C ASN A 220 7.37 -0.75 -23.49
N GLY A 221 6.60 -0.76 -22.37
CA GLY A 221 5.14 -0.89 -22.38
C GLY A 221 4.64 -2.26 -22.85
N THR A 222 5.48 -3.30 -22.75
CA THR A 222 5.15 -4.69 -23.15
C THR A 222 4.91 -5.61 -21.95
N TRP A 223 4.97 -5.11 -20.71
CA TRP A 223 4.63 -5.84 -19.51
C TRP A 223 3.11 -5.98 -19.40
N THR A 224 2.56 -7.04 -20.00
CA THR A 224 1.13 -7.34 -20.05
C THR A 224 0.82 -8.61 -19.27
N ILE A 225 -0.48 -8.88 -19.03
CA ILE A 225 -0.92 -10.16 -18.44
C ILE A 225 -0.45 -11.35 -19.29
N GLU A 226 -0.52 -11.24 -20.62
CA GLU A 226 -0.03 -12.28 -21.53
C GLU A 226 1.47 -12.51 -21.37
N ALA A 227 2.27 -11.42 -21.27
CA ALA A 227 3.71 -11.52 -21.08
C ALA A 227 4.07 -12.19 -19.74
N LEU A 228 3.36 -11.85 -18.65
CA LEU A 228 3.53 -12.54 -17.37
C LEU A 228 3.25 -14.04 -17.51
N LEU A 229 2.15 -14.41 -18.20
CA LEU A 229 1.78 -15.81 -18.41
C LEU A 229 2.81 -16.57 -19.24
N GLU A 230 3.34 -15.94 -20.29
CA GLU A 230 4.40 -16.52 -21.13
C GLU A 230 5.65 -16.83 -20.30
N LEU A 231 6.18 -15.85 -19.58
CA LEU A 231 7.35 -16.04 -18.71
C LEU A 231 7.10 -17.10 -17.64
N ALA A 232 5.93 -17.05 -16.98
CA ALA A 232 5.57 -17.96 -15.91
C ALA A 232 5.50 -19.42 -16.36
N ASN A 233 4.99 -19.68 -17.57
CA ASN A 233 4.88 -21.04 -18.11
C ASN A 233 6.23 -21.71 -18.37
N GLU A 234 7.28 -20.95 -18.67
CA GLU A 234 8.61 -21.49 -18.96
C GLU A 234 9.28 -22.18 -17.76
N VAL A 235 8.85 -21.83 -16.54
CA VAL A 235 9.51 -22.30 -15.31
C VAL A 235 8.74 -23.40 -14.56
N ILE A 236 7.48 -23.68 -14.99
CA ILE A 236 6.63 -24.65 -14.29
C ILE A 236 7.20 -26.07 -14.46
N SER A 237 7.54 -26.70 -13.34
CA SER A 237 8.07 -28.06 -13.35
C SER A 237 7.74 -28.78 -12.05
N LEU A 238 7.33 -30.02 -12.15
CA LEU A 238 7.16 -30.91 -11.00
C LEU A 238 8.49 -31.30 -10.36
N GLY A 239 9.59 -31.14 -11.13
CA GLY A 239 10.92 -31.56 -10.67
C GLY A 239 10.98 -33.05 -10.40
N SER A 240 11.53 -33.43 -9.24
CA SER A 240 11.56 -34.82 -8.77
C SER A 240 10.43 -35.18 -7.80
N ASP A 241 9.50 -34.27 -7.56
CA ASP A 241 8.38 -34.49 -6.66
C ASP A 241 7.35 -35.43 -7.25
N SER A 242 6.66 -36.20 -6.41
CA SER A 242 5.61 -37.12 -6.87
C SER A 242 4.26 -36.42 -7.14
N HIS A 243 4.09 -35.22 -6.61
CA HIS A 243 2.90 -34.36 -6.76
C HIS A 243 3.26 -32.92 -6.41
N TRP A 244 2.43 -31.99 -6.84
CA TRP A 244 2.57 -30.57 -6.49
C TRP A 244 2.34 -30.36 -5.00
N HIS A 245 3.24 -29.62 -4.35
CA HIS A 245 3.10 -29.30 -2.93
C HIS A 245 3.93 -28.08 -2.52
N VAL A 246 3.49 -27.43 -1.44
CA VAL A 246 4.10 -26.22 -0.87
C VAL A 246 5.11 -26.49 0.26
N TYR A 247 5.28 -27.76 0.66
CA TYR A 247 6.08 -28.12 1.82
C TYR A 247 7.58 -28.08 1.56
N ASP A 248 8.34 -28.05 2.66
CA ASP A 248 9.80 -28.04 2.67
C ASP A 248 10.40 -29.22 1.92
N GLY A 249 11.54 -28.96 1.27
CA GLY A 249 12.29 -29.99 0.55
C GLY A 249 11.68 -30.41 -0.79
N GLY A 250 10.61 -29.74 -1.26
CA GLY A 250 10.09 -29.92 -2.60
C GLY A 250 11.01 -29.33 -3.66
N THR A 251 10.93 -29.94 -4.86
CA THR A 251 11.70 -29.50 -6.05
C THR A 251 10.80 -28.92 -7.15
N SER A 252 9.48 -28.92 -6.94
CA SER A 252 8.53 -28.33 -7.85
C SER A 252 8.72 -26.81 -7.94
N THR A 253 8.62 -26.27 -9.16
CA THR A 253 8.67 -24.83 -9.42
C THR A 253 7.36 -24.36 -10.04
N TYR A 254 7.00 -23.11 -9.74
CA TYR A 254 5.71 -22.51 -10.06
C TYR A 254 5.90 -21.21 -10.85
N GLY A 255 4.93 -20.89 -11.69
CA GLY A 255 4.90 -19.61 -12.40
C GLY A 255 4.71 -18.44 -11.43
N ILE A 256 3.74 -18.57 -10.53
CA ILE A 256 3.46 -17.55 -9.51
C ILE A 256 3.00 -18.17 -8.19
N THR A 257 3.45 -17.60 -7.10
CA THR A 257 2.90 -17.86 -5.77
C THR A 257 2.05 -16.67 -5.31
N ARG A 258 0.94 -16.94 -4.65
CA ARG A 258 -0.04 -15.92 -4.27
C ARG A 258 -0.85 -16.28 -3.04
N THR A 259 -1.43 -15.28 -2.41
CA THR A 259 -2.56 -15.42 -1.50
C THR A 259 -3.89 -15.20 -2.25
N ASN A 260 -5.02 -15.47 -1.60
CA ASN A 260 -6.33 -15.37 -2.24
C ASN A 260 -6.85 -13.93 -2.40
N GLY A 261 -6.14 -12.91 -1.89
CA GLY A 261 -6.65 -11.53 -1.77
C GLY A 261 -6.39 -10.59 -2.94
N PHE A 262 -5.60 -10.98 -3.95
CA PHE A 262 -5.05 -10.02 -4.93
C PHE A 262 -5.63 -9.97 -6.35
N PRO A 263 -6.71 -10.66 -6.72
CA PRO A 263 -7.21 -10.59 -8.10
C PRO A 263 -7.63 -9.19 -8.57
N VAL A 264 -8.12 -8.35 -7.66
CA VAL A 264 -8.47 -6.94 -7.97
C VAL A 264 -7.28 -6.18 -8.53
N HIS A 265 -6.06 -6.49 -8.08
CA HIS A 265 -4.84 -5.84 -8.56
C HIS A 265 -4.64 -6.01 -10.07
N PHE A 266 -4.92 -7.18 -10.63
CA PHE A 266 -4.84 -7.40 -12.07
C PHE A 266 -5.94 -6.67 -12.84
N MET A 267 -7.16 -6.61 -12.30
CA MET A 267 -8.24 -5.83 -12.93
C MET A 267 -7.88 -4.34 -12.95
N VAL A 268 -7.37 -3.82 -11.83
CA VAL A 268 -6.91 -2.43 -11.74
C VAL A 268 -5.73 -2.17 -12.69
N GLY A 269 -4.74 -3.08 -12.73
CA GLY A 269 -3.62 -3.03 -13.67
C GLY A 269 -4.06 -3.01 -15.14
N ALA A 270 -5.09 -3.78 -15.46
CA ALA A 270 -5.74 -3.81 -16.78
C ALA A 270 -6.64 -2.59 -17.06
N ASP A 271 -6.63 -1.59 -16.18
CA ASP A 271 -7.49 -0.39 -16.23
C ASP A 271 -8.99 -0.73 -16.18
N GLN A 272 -9.36 -1.81 -15.50
CA GLN A 272 -10.76 -2.19 -15.33
C GLN A 272 -11.22 -1.95 -13.89
N ARG A 273 -12.41 -1.38 -13.76
CA ARG A 273 -13.05 -1.04 -12.48
C ARG A 273 -14.45 -1.61 -12.42
N PHE A 274 -14.94 -1.91 -11.22
CA PHE A 274 -16.34 -2.30 -10.98
C PHE A 274 -17.29 -1.10 -10.90
N THR A 275 -16.72 0.10 -10.74
CA THR A 275 -17.47 1.36 -10.74
C THR A 275 -16.97 2.27 -11.84
N ILE A 276 -17.88 2.85 -12.59
CA ILE A 276 -17.60 3.85 -13.61
C ILE A 276 -17.99 5.23 -13.06
N LYS A 277 -17.01 6.15 -12.99
CA LYS A 277 -17.25 7.57 -12.75
C LYS A 277 -17.62 8.23 -14.08
N GLU A 278 -18.87 8.67 -14.22
CA GLU A 278 -19.36 9.32 -15.45
C GLU A 278 -19.04 10.81 -15.46
N ASP A 279 -19.13 11.45 -14.29
CA ASP A 279 -18.71 12.83 -14.04
C ASP A 279 -18.33 13.03 -12.55
N GLU A 280 -18.16 14.25 -12.07
CA GLU A 280 -17.70 14.54 -10.70
C GLU A 280 -18.66 14.05 -9.60
N LYS A 281 -19.90 13.71 -9.94
CA LYS A 281 -20.95 13.31 -8.99
C LYS A 281 -21.82 12.14 -9.44
N THR A 282 -21.57 11.61 -10.63
CA THR A 282 -22.37 10.52 -11.18
C THR A 282 -21.55 9.27 -11.33
N PHE A 283 -21.98 8.23 -10.67
CA PHE A 283 -21.34 6.92 -10.71
C PHE A 283 -22.35 5.85 -11.08
N LYS A 284 -21.86 4.80 -11.71
CA LYS A 284 -22.66 3.62 -12.00
C LYS A 284 -21.85 2.34 -11.84
N PHE A 285 -22.57 1.27 -11.56
CA PHE A 285 -21.98 -0.07 -11.55
C PHE A 285 -21.58 -0.49 -12.95
N ASN A 286 -20.35 -1.02 -13.09
CA ASN A 286 -19.84 -1.55 -14.36
C ASN A 286 -20.35 -2.98 -14.57
N THR A 287 -21.14 -3.19 -15.62
CA THR A 287 -21.60 -4.51 -16.04
C THR A 287 -20.61 -5.22 -16.96
N GLY A 288 -19.42 -4.67 -17.13
CA GLY A 288 -18.37 -5.16 -17.99
C GLY A 288 -18.45 -4.64 -19.42
N ASN A 289 -17.33 -4.74 -20.09
CA ASN A 289 -17.14 -4.51 -21.52
C ASN A 289 -16.15 -5.56 -22.06
N ASP A 290 -15.84 -5.51 -23.35
CA ASP A 290 -14.94 -6.50 -23.98
C ASP A 290 -13.58 -6.57 -23.29
N ASP A 291 -13.01 -5.45 -22.86
CA ASP A 291 -11.71 -5.40 -22.15
C ASP A 291 -11.82 -5.94 -20.73
N PHE A 292 -12.91 -5.68 -20.01
CA PHE A 292 -13.18 -6.27 -18.71
C PHE A 292 -13.23 -7.81 -18.78
N PHE A 293 -13.96 -8.33 -19.76
CA PHE A 293 -14.09 -9.78 -19.93
C PHE A 293 -12.79 -10.41 -20.40
N LEU A 294 -12.05 -9.75 -21.28
CA LEU A 294 -10.71 -10.20 -21.70
C LEU A 294 -9.74 -10.24 -20.53
N ALA A 295 -9.71 -9.20 -19.69
CA ALA A 295 -8.88 -9.18 -18.48
C ALA A 295 -9.23 -10.35 -17.56
N ALA A 296 -10.51 -10.58 -17.28
CA ALA A 296 -10.98 -11.69 -16.46
C ALA A 296 -10.59 -13.07 -17.02
N GLU A 297 -10.65 -13.24 -18.35
CA GLU A 297 -10.23 -14.47 -19.03
C GLU A 297 -8.71 -14.69 -18.94
N LEU A 298 -7.93 -13.67 -19.29
CA LEU A 298 -6.46 -13.76 -19.30
C LEU A 298 -5.87 -14.00 -17.90
N MET A 299 -6.42 -13.39 -16.86
CA MET A 299 -5.91 -13.57 -15.50
C MET A 299 -6.30 -14.91 -14.86
N ARG A 300 -7.28 -15.65 -15.42
CA ARG A 300 -7.76 -16.90 -14.84
C ARG A 300 -6.64 -17.90 -14.52
N PRO A 301 -5.66 -18.20 -15.39
CA PRO A 301 -4.58 -19.14 -15.08
C PRO A 301 -3.75 -18.75 -13.85
N ILE A 302 -3.70 -17.46 -13.50
CA ILE A 302 -3.01 -16.96 -12.31
C ILE A 302 -3.74 -17.36 -11.01
N PHE A 303 -5.05 -17.65 -11.10
CA PHE A 303 -5.90 -18.01 -9.94
C PHE A 303 -6.32 -19.47 -9.92
N VAL A 304 -5.82 -20.25 -10.86
CA VAL A 304 -6.00 -21.70 -10.91
C VAL A 304 -4.68 -22.38 -10.59
N ASP A 305 -4.74 -23.39 -9.74
CA ASP A 305 -3.54 -24.13 -9.32
C ASP A 305 -2.99 -24.99 -10.46
N VAL A 306 -1.68 -25.23 -10.44
CA VAL A 306 -0.96 -25.97 -11.50
C VAL A 306 -1.48 -27.39 -11.73
N ASP A 307 -2.03 -28.06 -10.73
CA ASP A 307 -2.65 -29.38 -10.84
C ASP A 307 -4.02 -29.35 -11.55
N GLN A 308 -4.59 -28.16 -11.70
CA GLN A 308 -5.85 -27.90 -12.42
C GLN A 308 -5.60 -27.18 -13.76
N GLY A 309 -4.35 -27.07 -14.19
CA GLY A 309 -3.97 -26.47 -15.48
C GLY A 309 -3.72 -24.96 -15.42
N GLY A 310 -3.57 -24.39 -14.23
CA GLY A 310 -3.10 -23.01 -14.05
C GLY A 310 -1.58 -22.90 -13.96
N ILE A 311 -1.10 -21.72 -13.59
CA ILE A 311 0.34 -21.41 -13.40
C ILE A 311 0.72 -21.15 -11.95
N ALA A 312 -0.27 -21.09 -11.09
CA ALA A 312 -0.12 -20.69 -9.71
C ALA A 312 -0.09 -21.88 -8.76
N ILE A 313 0.35 -21.60 -7.53
CA ILE A 313 -0.01 -22.42 -6.38
C ILE A 313 -0.53 -21.51 -5.28
N GLY A 314 -1.71 -21.87 -4.75
CA GLY A 314 -2.33 -21.21 -3.62
C GLY A 314 -2.49 -22.18 -2.46
N VAL A 315 -2.64 -21.67 -1.26
CA VAL A 315 -2.96 -22.46 -0.06
C VAL A 315 -4.13 -21.81 0.64
N SER A 316 -5.10 -22.62 0.99
CA SER A 316 -6.29 -22.19 1.74
C SER A 316 -6.15 -22.36 3.26
N ASP A 317 -5.06 -22.96 3.73
CA ASP A 317 -4.81 -23.19 5.14
C ASP A 317 -4.24 -21.94 5.83
N PRO A 318 -4.98 -21.31 6.75
CA PRO A 318 -4.51 -20.12 7.47
C PRO A 318 -3.19 -20.34 8.25
N ALA A 319 -2.92 -21.57 8.67
CA ALA A 319 -1.67 -21.91 9.36
C ALA A 319 -0.42 -21.81 8.44
N GLN A 320 -0.63 -21.66 7.14
CA GLN A 320 0.41 -21.51 6.13
C GLN A 320 0.33 -20.18 5.39
N SER A 321 -0.13 -19.14 6.06
CA SER A 321 -0.36 -17.82 5.47
C SER A 321 0.86 -17.25 4.72
N ASN A 322 2.07 -17.53 5.20
CA ASN A 322 3.33 -17.03 4.61
C ASN A 322 4.01 -18.01 3.64
N PHE A 323 3.33 -19.10 3.24
CA PHE A 323 3.92 -20.09 2.34
C PHE A 323 4.39 -19.50 1.01
N TYR A 324 3.68 -18.48 0.49
CA TYR A 324 4.00 -17.85 -0.79
C TYR A 324 5.35 -17.12 -0.73
N ILE A 325 5.67 -16.44 0.38
CA ILE A 325 6.96 -15.80 0.63
C ILE A 325 8.06 -16.87 0.71
N LYS A 326 7.80 -17.95 1.45
CA LYS A 326 8.74 -19.04 1.62
C LYS A 326 9.08 -19.71 0.28
N LEU A 327 8.09 -20.11 -0.51
CA LEU A 327 8.33 -20.75 -1.81
C LEU A 327 9.12 -19.86 -2.76
N PHE A 328 8.80 -18.56 -2.79
CA PHE A 328 9.55 -17.60 -3.59
C PHE A 328 10.99 -17.43 -3.05
N GLY A 329 11.15 -17.28 -1.75
CA GLY A 329 12.45 -17.17 -1.09
C GLY A 329 13.34 -18.40 -1.29
N GLU A 330 12.76 -19.60 -1.37
CA GLU A 330 13.45 -20.87 -1.72
C GLU A 330 13.79 -20.98 -3.22
N GLY A 331 13.45 -20.00 -4.05
CA GLY A 331 13.69 -20.01 -5.50
C GLY A 331 12.75 -20.96 -6.26
N ARG A 332 11.59 -21.29 -5.71
CA ARG A 332 10.61 -22.21 -6.29
C ARG A 332 9.47 -21.52 -7.04
N SER A 333 9.52 -20.22 -7.21
CA SER A 333 8.55 -19.48 -8.03
C SER A 333 9.23 -18.37 -8.81
N LEU A 334 8.81 -18.15 -10.08
CA LEU A 334 9.30 -17.03 -10.86
C LEU A 334 8.74 -15.72 -10.36
N PHE A 335 7.43 -15.70 -10.11
CA PHE A 335 6.74 -14.54 -9.57
C PHE A 335 6.14 -14.83 -8.20
N MET A 336 6.03 -13.78 -7.41
CA MET A 336 5.25 -13.77 -6.18
C MET A 336 4.39 -12.52 -6.17
N MET A 337 3.10 -12.68 -5.89
CA MET A 337 2.20 -11.57 -5.67
C MET A 337 2.05 -11.34 -4.17
N GLY A 338 2.32 -10.11 -3.74
CA GLY A 338 2.27 -9.74 -2.34
C GLY A 338 2.18 -8.23 -2.14
N GLU A 339 2.17 -7.82 -0.90
CA GLU A 339 2.32 -6.41 -0.51
C GLU A 339 3.82 -6.08 -0.44
N LEU A 340 4.18 -4.81 -0.64
CA LEU A 340 5.59 -4.38 -0.68
C LEU A 340 6.35 -4.79 0.59
N LYS A 341 5.69 -4.79 1.75
CA LYS A 341 6.28 -5.26 3.02
C LYS A 341 6.83 -6.69 2.98
N ALA A 342 6.32 -7.56 2.09
CA ALA A 342 6.83 -8.92 1.95
C ALA A 342 8.32 -8.95 1.56
N GLY A 343 8.83 -7.87 0.94
CA GLY A 343 10.25 -7.69 0.68
C GLY A 343 11.13 -7.69 1.94
N VAL A 344 10.58 -7.26 3.09
CA VAL A 344 11.28 -7.31 4.39
C VAL A 344 11.39 -8.75 4.87
N GLU A 345 10.32 -9.52 4.76
CA GLU A 345 10.30 -10.92 5.21
C GLU A 345 11.23 -11.80 4.37
N MET A 346 11.52 -11.41 3.12
CA MET A 346 12.48 -12.11 2.26
C MET A 346 13.96 -11.90 2.64
N ARG A 347 14.26 -11.07 3.64
CA ARG A 347 15.65 -10.86 4.13
C ARG A 347 16.32 -12.15 4.61
N ASP A 348 15.54 -13.10 5.11
CA ASP A 348 16.01 -14.35 5.64
C ASP A 348 16.33 -15.38 4.54
N TYR A 349 16.03 -15.05 3.27
CA TYR A 349 16.26 -15.90 2.11
C TYR A 349 17.40 -15.38 1.24
N ASP A 350 18.07 -16.28 0.52
CA ASP A 350 19.13 -15.95 -0.45
C ASP A 350 18.55 -15.89 -1.88
N VAL A 351 17.49 -15.13 -2.06
CA VAL A 351 16.84 -14.88 -3.35
C VAL A 351 17.19 -13.49 -3.86
N ASN A 352 17.62 -13.42 -5.11
CA ASN A 352 17.83 -12.16 -5.81
C ASN A 352 16.55 -11.78 -6.56
N PHE A 353 15.86 -10.75 -6.11
CA PHE A 353 14.55 -10.38 -6.64
C PHE A 353 14.46 -8.91 -7.05
N GLY A 354 13.45 -8.61 -7.83
CA GLY A 354 13.02 -7.26 -8.16
C GLY A 354 11.51 -7.10 -7.98
N ILE A 355 11.01 -5.90 -8.17
CA ILE A 355 9.58 -5.57 -8.09
C ILE A 355 9.06 -5.02 -9.41
N LEU A 356 7.78 -5.21 -9.66
CA LEU A 356 7.09 -4.78 -10.88
C LEU A 356 5.70 -4.23 -10.52
N PRO A 357 5.18 -3.27 -11.30
CA PRO A 357 3.78 -2.90 -11.24
C PRO A 357 2.88 -4.05 -11.69
N ALA A 358 1.57 -3.95 -11.47
CA ALA A 358 0.62 -4.84 -12.11
C ALA A 358 0.76 -4.79 -13.63
N PRO A 359 0.67 -5.93 -14.34
CA PRO A 359 0.74 -5.94 -15.78
C PRO A 359 -0.47 -5.26 -16.40
N THR A 360 -0.28 -4.63 -17.56
CA THR A 360 -1.35 -4.02 -18.33
C THR A 360 -2.18 -5.08 -19.09
N LEU A 361 -3.36 -4.69 -19.54
CA LEU A 361 -4.16 -5.56 -20.43
C LEU A 361 -3.52 -5.66 -21.82
N ARG A 362 -3.02 -4.53 -22.34
CA ARG A 362 -2.47 -4.43 -23.70
C ARG A 362 -1.19 -3.63 -23.71
N ALA A 363 -0.24 -4.00 -24.54
CA ALA A 363 0.88 -3.13 -24.91
C ALA A 363 0.29 -1.81 -25.46
N ALA A 364 0.83 -0.68 -25.07
CA ALA A 364 0.33 0.66 -25.36
C ALA A 364 -0.81 1.17 -24.44
N GLN A 365 -1.13 0.52 -23.35
CA GLN A 365 -1.83 1.18 -22.25
C GLN A 365 -0.96 2.35 -21.74
N GLU A 366 -1.57 3.52 -21.55
CA GLU A 366 -0.80 4.75 -21.29
C GLU A 366 -0.08 4.75 -19.94
N SER A 367 -0.60 4.02 -18.95
CA SER A 367 -0.06 4.01 -17.59
C SER A 367 -0.14 2.62 -16.97
N TYR A 368 0.79 2.32 -16.08
CA TYR A 368 0.68 1.22 -15.14
C TYR A 368 -0.12 1.67 -13.94
N TYR A 369 -1.14 0.89 -13.55
CA TYR A 369 -1.96 1.15 -12.37
C TYR A 369 -1.63 0.17 -11.26
N SER A 370 -1.48 0.65 -10.05
CA SER A 370 -1.25 -0.16 -8.86
C SER A 370 -2.43 0.01 -7.91
N ASN A 371 -3.12 -1.09 -7.62
CA ASN A 371 -4.24 -1.05 -6.69
C ASN A 371 -3.75 -0.69 -5.29
N ALA A 372 -4.32 0.35 -4.71
CA ALA A 372 -4.19 0.57 -3.28
C ALA A 372 -4.84 -0.61 -2.54
N THR A 373 -4.22 -1.04 -1.46
CA THR A 373 -4.76 -2.19 -0.70
C THR A 373 -6.20 -1.92 -0.25
N ASP A 374 -7.04 -2.96 -0.26
CA ASP A 374 -8.40 -2.92 0.30
C ASP A 374 -8.43 -2.75 1.83
N ARG A 375 -7.27 -2.74 2.44
CA ARG A 375 -7.05 -2.55 3.88
C ARG A 375 -6.59 -1.14 4.22
N LEU A 376 -6.44 -0.27 3.21
CA LEU A 376 -5.97 1.09 3.41
C LEU A 376 -6.90 1.84 4.35
N PRO A 377 -6.42 2.32 5.48
CA PRO A 377 -7.23 3.14 6.35
C PRO A 377 -7.24 4.59 5.90
N PHE A 378 -8.33 5.27 6.19
CA PHE A 378 -8.54 6.68 5.89
C PHE A 378 -8.58 7.53 7.15
N ILE A 379 -8.07 8.74 7.03
CA ILE A 379 -8.25 9.78 8.03
C ILE A 379 -9.62 10.43 7.84
N CYS A 380 -10.35 10.56 8.95
CA CYS A 380 -11.55 11.37 9.05
C CYS A 380 -11.49 12.22 10.33
N ILE A 381 -12.17 13.36 10.35
CA ILE A 381 -12.34 14.21 11.54
C ILE A 381 -13.78 14.11 12.01
N PRO A 382 -14.02 13.79 13.30
CA PRO A 382 -15.37 13.71 13.88
C PRO A 382 -16.11 15.05 13.83
N THR A 383 -17.44 15.01 13.64
CA THR A 383 -18.28 16.23 13.68
C THR A 383 -18.36 16.86 15.08
N LEU A 384 -17.99 16.15 16.13
CA LEU A 384 -17.94 16.66 17.51
C LEU A 384 -16.59 17.30 17.87
N SER A 385 -15.55 17.22 17.00
CA SER A 385 -14.26 17.84 17.30
C SER A 385 -14.42 19.33 17.63
N GLU A 386 -13.94 19.76 18.81
CA GLU A 386 -14.08 21.14 19.28
C GLU A 386 -13.19 22.13 18.51
N ASN A 387 -12.02 21.67 18.00
CA ASN A 387 -11.02 22.49 17.32
C ASN A 387 -10.64 21.91 15.93
N PRO A 388 -11.59 21.61 15.04
CA PRO A 388 -11.32 20.84 13.83
C PRO A 388 -10.32 21.53 12.88
N GLU A 389 -10.28 22.86 12.82
CA GLU A 389 -9.32 23.61 12.00
C GLU A 389 -7.88 23.46 12.49
N ASP A 390 -7.64 23.47 13.80
CA ASP A 390 -6.30 23.29 14.34
C ASP A 390 -5.88 21.82 14.28
N VAL A 391 -6.81 20.87 14.48
CA VAL A 391 -6.61 19.44 14.22
C VAL A 391 -6.22 19.19 12.77
N ALA A 392 -6.93 19.80 11.81
CA ALA A 392 -6.63 19.71 10.39
C ALA A 392 -5.20 20.18 10.05
N LYS A 393 -4.78 21.32 10.63
CA LYS A 393 -3.41 21.84 10.48
C LYS A 393 -2.36 20.90 11.09
N ILE A 394 -2.65 20.28 12.24
CA ILE A 394 -1.76 19.28 12.86
C ILE A 394 -1.62 18.05 11.98
N ILE A 395 -2.71 17.54 11.44
CA ILE A 395 -2.71 16.37 10.54
C ILE A 395 -1.89 16.68 9.27
N ASP A 396 -2.04 17.85 8.67
CA ASP A 396 -1.27 18.25 7.48
C ASP A 396 0.22 18.39 7.79
N ALA A 397 0.56 19.03 8.93
CA ALA A 397 1.94 19.14 9.40
C ALA A 397 2.56 17.77 9.73
N MET A 398 1.76 16.84 10.28
CA MET A 398 2.18 15.47 10.53
C MET A 398 2.46 14.73 9.20
N ALA A 399 1.55 14.82 8.23
CA ALA A 399 1.76 14.24 6.91
C ALA A 399 3.04 14.78 6.26
N TYR A 400 3.28 16.09 6.33
CA TYR A 400 4.50 16.73 5.84
C TYR A 400 5.78 16.25 6.58
N ASP A 401 5.78 16.27 7.91
CA ASP A 401 6.96 15.86 8.70
C ASP A 401 7.31 14.40 8.44
N ARG A 402 6.30 13.52 8.44
CA ARG A 402 6.53 12.10 8.17
C ARG A 402 6.97 11.82 6.74
N TYR A 403 6.40 12.51 5.78
CA TYR A 403 6.84 12.45 4.39
C TYR A 403 8.33 12.78 4.25
N LYS A 404 8.82 13.78 4.97
CA LYS A 404 10.24 14.20 4.93
C LYS A 404 11.19 13.36 5.77
N ASN A 405 10.73 12.85 6.91
CA ASN A 405 11.61 12.31 7.94
C ASN A 405 11.36 10.83 8.28
N VAL A 406 10.17 10.30 8.03
CA VAL A 406 9.82 8.89 8.32
C VAL A 406 9.82 8.05 7.05
N ILE A 407 9.14 8.50 6.01
CA ILE A 407 9.04 7.75 4.75
C ILE A 407 10.42 7.48 4.11
N PRO A 408 11.40 8.42 4.09
CA PRO A 408 12.74 8.09 3.62
C PRO A 408 13.43 7.00 4.42
N VAL A 409 13.25 6.98 5.76
CA VAL A 409 13.79 5.92 6.62
C VAL A 409 13.20 4.57 6.29
N TYR A 410 11.88 4.53 6.03
CA TYR A 410 11.21 3.34 5.56
C TYR A 410 11.82 2.84 4.23
N TYR A 411 11.94 3.69 3.22
CA TYR A 411 12.54 3.34 1.95
C TYR A 411 14.01 2.95 2.06
N ASP A 412 14.80 3.66 2.86
CA ASP A 412 16.21 3.32 3.09
C ASP A 412 16.33 1.95 3.77
N SER A 413 15.44 1.61 4.70
CA SER A 413 15.38 0.30 5.33
C SER A 413 14.97 -0.80 4.37
N TYR A 414 14.11 -0.54 3.39
CA TYR A 414 13.68 -1.47 2.36
C TYR A 414 14.69 -1.55 1.20
N VAL A 415 15.09 -0.39 0.67
CA VAL A 415 15.95 -0.28 -0.52
C VAL A 415 17.39 -0.70 -0.20
N THR A 416 17.89 -0.42 1.01
CA THR A 416 19.25 -0.81 1.40
C THR A 416 19.40 -2.28 1.81
N TYR A 417 18.30 -2.97 2.11
CA TYR A 417 18.34 -4.37 2.52
C TYR A 417 18.09 -5.33 1.33
N LYS A 418 19.14 -5.97 0.87
CA LYS A 418 19.30 -7.14 -0.05
C LYS A 418 18.43 -7.25 -1.32
N GLY A 419 17.20 -6.75 -1.39
CA GLY A 419 16.28 -7.07 -2.47
C GLY A 419 15.95 -5.93 -3.45
N LEU A 420 15.88 -4.70 -2.96
CA LEU A 420 15.51 -3.53 -3.77
C LEU A 420 16.69 -2.56 -3.97
N ARG A 421 17.93 -3.07 -4.00
CA ARG A 421 19.17 -2.28 -4.06
C ARG A 421 19.52 -1.76 -5.45
N ASP A 422 18.81 -2.18 -6.44
CA ASP A 422 19.09 -1.75 -7.82
C ASP A 422 18.25 -0.53 -8.20
N GLU A 423 18.82 0.31 -9.05
CA GLU A 423 18.16 1.50 -9.57
C GLU A 423 16.84 1.16 -10.31
N GLU A 424 16.72 -0.05 -10.84
CA GLU A 424 15.56 -0.52 -11.58
C GLU A 424 14.37 -0.77 -10.66
N SER A 425 14.58 -1.34 -9.46
CA SER A 425 13.51 -1.49 -8.45
C SER A 425 13.00 -0.13 -7.94
N VAL A 426 13.89 0.86 -7.79
CA VAL A 426 13.49 2.22 -7.41
C VAL A 426 12.60 2.84 -8.49
N GLU A 427 12.99 2.72 -9.78
CA GLU A 427 12.17 3.16 -10.90
C GLU A 427 10.79 2.50 -10.94
N MET A 428 10.71 1.18 -10.67
CA MET A 428 9.44 0.48 -10.60
C MET A 428 8.57 0.98 -9.44
N LEU A 429 9.18 1.28 -8.30
CA LEU A 429 8.48 1.84 -7.14
C LEU A 429 7.90 3.23 -7.45
N GLU A 430 8.62 4.07 -8.17
CA GLU A 430 8.12 5.37 -8.66
C GLU A 430 6.90 5.18 -9.57
N ILE A 431 7.00 4.30 -10.57
CA ILE A 431 5.89 3.97 -11.48
C ILE A 431 4.67 3.48 -10.70
N MET A 432 4.86 2.60 -9.72
CA MET A 432 3.79 2.06 -8.89
C MET A 432 3.14 3.15 -8.02
N THR A 433 3.94 4.04 -7.45
CA THR A 433 3.45 5.14 -6.61
C THR A 433 2.67 6.16 -7.44
N GLU A 434 3.17 6.52 -8.61
CA GLU A 434 2.47 7.42 -9.55
C GLU A 434 1.19 6.78 -10.11
N GLY A 435 1.17 5.46 -10.26
CA GLY A 435 0.04 4.69 -10.75
C GLY A 435 -0.98 4.28 -9.68
N ARG A 436 -0.77 4.65 -8.42
CA ARG A 436 -1.66 4.22 -7.32
C ARG A 436 -3.08 4.72 -7.52
N THR A 437 -4.03 3.81 -7.36
CA THR A 437 -5.46 4.05 -7.58
C THR A 437 -6.29 3.01 -6.84
N MET A 438 -7.59 3.22 -6.75
CA MET A 438 -8.56 2.30 -6.15
C MET A 438 -9.86 2.33 -6.95
N ASP A 439 -10.62 1.24 -6.91
CA ASP A 439 -12.02 1.30 -7.34
C ASP A 439 -12.83 2.11 -6.31
N VAL A 440 -13.40 3.23 -6.75
CA VAL A 440 -14.17 4.13 -5.88
C VAL A 440 -15.34 3.41 -5.22
N GLY A 441 -16.00 2.50 -5.93
CA GLY A 441 -17.06 1.68 -5.37
C GLY A 441 -16.57 0.70 -4.31
N HIS A 442 -15.31 0.30 -4.36
CA HIS A 442 -14.69 -0.45 -3.28
C HIS A 442 -14.48 0.44 -2.05
N ALA A 443 -13.92 1.63 -2.22
CA ALA A 443 -13.69 2.58 -1.16
C ALA A 443 -14.99 2.97 -0.43
N TYR A 444 -16.07 3.18 -1.17
CA TYR A 444 -17.39 3.52 -0.61
C TYR A 444 -18.29 2.30 -0.34
N GLY A 445 -17.74 1.08 -0.34
CA GLY A 445 -18.45 -0.13 0.03
C GLY A 445 -19.53 -0.62 -0.95
N TRP A 446 -19.68 0.05 -2.11
CA TRP A 446 -20.75 -0.29 -3.07
C TRP A 446 -20.53 -1.63 -3.76
N THR A 447 -19.29 -1.97 -4.10
CA THR A 447 -18.96 -3.10 -4.97
C THR A 447 -18.31 -4.29 -4.26
N GLN A 448 -18.03 -4.23 -2.98
CA GLN A 448 -17.33 -5.27 -2.21
C GLN A 448 -17.87 -6.68 -2.44
N ARG A 449 -19.18 -6.84 -2.34
CA ARG A 449 -19.84 -8.13 -2.51
C ARG A 449 -19.69 -8.66 -3.93
N THR A 450 -19.79 -7.79 -4.93
CA THR A 450 -19.69 -8.15 -6.34
C THR A 450 -18.27 -8.50 -6.72
N ILE A 451 -17.31 -7.69 -6.24
CA ILE A 451 -15.88 -7.96 -6.41
C ILE A 451 -15.56 -9.37 -5.92
N ASN A 452 -15.96 -9.71 -4.70
CA ASN A 452 -15.74 -11.04 -4.13
C ASN A 452 -16.39 -12.16 -4.98
N SER A 453 -17.62 -11.95 -5.46
CA SER A 453 -18.32 -12.95 -6.28
C SER A 453 -17.66 -13.17 -7.63
N VAL A 454 -17.21 -12.13 -8.31
CA VAL A 454 -16.53 -12.23 -9.61
C VAL A 454 -15.11 -12.75 -9.44
N ILE A 455 -14.34 -12.13 -8.56
CA ILE A 455 -12.92 -12.38 -8.40
C ILE A 455 -12.63 -13.75 -7.78
N ASN A 456 -13.30 -14.08 -6.69
CA ASN A 456 -13.07 -15.33 -5.97
C ASN A 456 -14.00 -16.46 -6.43
N GLY A 457 -15.08 -16.13 -7.11
CA GLY A 457 -16.05 -17.08 -7.65
C GLY A 457 -15.84 -17.36 -9.14
N CYS A 458 -16.24 -16.43 -9.99
CA CYS A 458 -16.34 -16.68 -11.44
C CYS A 458 -14.99 -16.88 -12.12
N ILE A 459 -13.99 -16.04 -11.81
CA ILE A 459 -12.70 -16.10 -12.52
C ILE A 459 -11.99 -17.44 -12.30
N PRO A 460 -11.77 -17.92 -11.07
CA PRO A 460 -11.13 -19.23 -10.85
C PRO A 460 -11.93 -20.40 -11.41
N THR A 461 -13.25 -20.38 -11.29
CA THR A 461 -14.12 -21.49 -11.72
C THR A 461 -14.41 -21.48 -13.22
N GLY A 462 -14.20 -20.34 -13.90
CA GLY A 462 -14.57 -20.15 -15.32
C GLY A 462 -16.08 -19.98 -15.52
N GLU A 463 -16.80 -19.56 -14.48
CA GLU A 463 -18.22 -19.18 -14.61
C GLU A 463 -18.38 -17.88 -15.40
N ASP A 464 -19.58 -17.65 -15.92
CA ASP A 464 -19.88 -16.49 -16.76
C ASP A 464 -19.89 -15.18 -15.94
N VAL A 465 -18.79 -14.43 -16.07
CA VAL A 465 -18.60 -13.12 -15.44
C VAL A 465 -19.67 -12.13 -15.87
N ALA A 466 -20.06 -12.11 -17.15
CA ALA A 466 -21.05 -11.17 -17.68
C ALA A 466 -22.43 -11.36 -17.03
N SER A 467 -22.90 -12.62 -16.94
CA SER A 467 -24.16 -12.94 -16.27
C SER A 467 -24.13 -12.60 -14.79
N THR A 468 -23.00 -12.84 -14.13
CA THR A 468 -22.83 -12.51 -12.70
C THR A 468 -22.90 -11.00 -12.48
N LEU A 469 -22.13 -10.19 -13.21
CA LEU A 469 -22.19 -8.72 -13.13
C LEU A 469 -23.62 -8.21 -13.40
N LYS A 470 -24.26 -8.72 -14.45
CA LYS A 470 -25.64 -8.32 -14.79
C LYS A 470 -26.63 -8.60 -13.69
N SER A 471 -26.45 -9.69 -12.93
CA SER A 471 -27.33 -10.03 -11.80
C SER A 471 -27.26 -9.02 -10.65
N TYR A 472 -26.14 -8.35 -10.49
CA TYR A 472 -25.92 -7.35 -9.43
C TYR A 472 -26.29 -5.91 -9.85
N GLU A 473 -26.38 -5.61 -11.16
CA GLU A 473 -26.52 -4.25 -11.70
C GLU A 473 -27.58 -3.41 -10.99
N LYS A 474 -28.80 -3.93 -10.89
CA LYS A 474 -29.92 -3.17 -10.30
C LYS A 474 -29.72 -2.88 -8.81
N ALA A 475 -29.16 -3.83 -8.07
CA ALA A 475 -28.94 -3.67 -6.65
C ALA A 475 -27.81 -2.67 -6.37
N MET A 476 -26.72 -2.78 -7.14
CA MET A 476 -25.56 -1.92 -7.00
C MET A 476 -25.89 -0.46 -7.39
N ASN A 477 -26.52 -0.23 -8.54
CA ASN A 477 -26.91 1.12 -8.93
C ASN A 477 -27.85 1.78 -7.92
N ARG A 478 -28.81 1.03 -7.35
CA ARG A 478 -29.64 1.56 -6.26
C ARG A 478 -28.83 1.92 -5.01
N GLN A 479 -27.83 1.13 -4.65
CA GLN A 479 -26.97 1.42 -3.50
C GLN A 479 -26.12 2.67 -3.75
N ILE A 480 -25.56 2.82 -4.96
CA ILE A 480 -24.82 4.00 -5.40
C ILE A 480 -25.70 5.24 -5.34
N GLU A 481 -26.90 5.19 -5.94
CA GLU A 481 -27.86 6.28 -5.94
C GLU A 481 -28.23 6.72 -4.51
N ALA A 482 -28.57 5.77 -3.63
CA ALA A 482 -28.92 6.06 -2.24
C ALA A 482 -27.76 6.70 -1.46
N PHE A 483 -26.53 6.18 -1.65
CA PHE A 483 -25.35 6.77 -1.02
C PHE A 483 -25.11 8.22 -1.49
N LEU A 484 -25.21 8.47 -2.81
CA LEU A 484 -24.98 9.79 -3.38
C LEU A 484 -26.04 10.81 -2.95
N GLU A 485 -27.29 10.39 -2.77
CA GLU A 485 -28.35 11.25 -2.22
C GLU A 485 -28.01 11.74 -0.81
N ASP A 486 -27.48 10.88 0.04
CA ASP A 486 -27.08 11.22 1.42
C ASP A 486 -25.74 11.98 1.46
N TYR A 487 -24.81 11.66 0.56
CA TYR A 487 -23.47 12.27 0.49
C TYR A 487 -23.50 13.74 0.04
N ILE A 488 -24.41 14.09 -0.86
CA ILE A 488 -24.49 15.42 -1.48
C ILE A 488 -25.38 16.38 -0.65
N GLN A 489 -26.20 15.87 0.28
CA GLN A 489 -27.03 16.72 1.16
C GLN A 489 -26.20 17.44 2.22
#